data_70a6920a0b2a86c34bcaed44a3b7a3bb
#
_entry.id   70a6920a0b2a86c34bcaed44a3b7a3bb
#
_cell.length_a   1.000
_cell.length_b   1.000
_cell.length_c   1.000
_cell.angle_alpha   90.00
_cell.angle_beta   90.00
_cell.angle_gamma   90.00
#
_symmetry.space_group_name_H-M   'P 1'
#
loop_
_entity.id
_entity.type
_entity.pdbx_description
1 polymer ?
#
loop_
_entity_poly.entity_id
_entity_poly.type
_entity_poly.pdbx_seq_one_letter_code
_entity_poly.pdbx_strand_id
1 'polypeptide(L)'
;VLSRRQRQMCIRDRWFPQLSSGKKLASYCLTEPGSGSDSASLRTTAKKDGDNFILNGSKAFISGSGATDCLVLMARTGDSGAKGISCFLIPADLPGIEYGKNEPKMGWKNQPTRLVSLSDVKVSKKNLVGEEGNGFKIAMQGLDGGRINIATCSIGTAQSALEEAQKYMNQREQFGKKISEFQAMQFKLSLIHI
;
A
#
# COMPACT_ATOMS: atom_id res chain seq x y z
N VAL A 1 32.36 0.71 -6.13
CA VAL A 1 31.03 1.26 -5.73
C VAL A 1 30.14 1.27 -6.95
N LEU A 2 28.99 0.54 -6.91
CA LEU A 2 28.04 0.51 -8.01
C LEU A 2 27.47 1.90 -8.28
N SER A 3 27.40 2.31 -9.56
CA SER A 3 26.77 3.55 -9.96
C SER A 3 25.26 3.52 -9.68
N ARG A 4 24.58 4.69 -9.67
CA ARG A 4 23.12 4.81 -9.51
C ARG A 4 22.35 3.93 -10.49
N ARG A 5 22.76 3.92 -11.78
CA ARG A 5 22.14 3.08 -12.83
C ARG A 5 22.27 1.59 -12.53
N GLN A 6 23.45 1.14 -12.06
CA GLN A 6 23.66 -0.27 -11.72
C GLN A 6 22.84 -0.71 -10.51
N ARG A 7 22.67 0.13 -9.47
CA ARG A 7 21.82 -0.18 -8.32
C ARG A 7 20.34 -0.29 -8.71
N GLN A 8 19.83 0.64 -9.51
CA GLN A 8 18.46 0.58 -10.02
C GLN A 8 18.26 -0.64 -10.92
N MET A 9 19.26 -1.01 -11.73
CA MET A 9 19.22 -2.20 -12.58
C MET A 9 19.10 -3.47 -11.72
N CYS A 10 19.89 -3.62 -10.64
CA CYS A 10 19.81 -4.78 -9.74
C CYS A 10 18.44 -4.95 -9.08
N ILE A 11 17.78 -3.85 -8.65
CA ILE A 11 16.44 -3.90 -8.08
C ILE A 11 15.42 -4.27 -9.16
N ARG A 12 15.48 -3.62 -10.33
CA ARG A 12 14.58 -3.89 -11.44
C ARG A 12 14.68 -5.33 -11.92
N ASP A 13 15.87 -5.84 -12.14
CA ASP A 13 16.08 -7.20 -12.65
C ASP A 13 15.67 -8.26 -11.63
N ARG A 14 15.88 -8.01 -10.33
CA ARG A 14 15.56 -8.97 -9.28
C ARG A 14 14.07 -9.00 -8.94
N TRP A 15 13.41 -7.84 -8.84
CA TRP A 15 12.06 -7.73 -8.29
C TRP A 15 11.00 -7.46 -9.34
N PHE A 16 11.29 -6.61 -10.33
CA PHE A 16 10.28 -6.14 -11.27
C PHE A 16 9.59 -7.27 -12.07
N PRO A 17 10.31 -8.25 -12.66
CA PRO A 17 9.65 -9.33 -13.40
C PRO A 17 8.71 -10.17 -12.53
N GLN A 18 9.05 -10.36 -11.26
CA GLN A 18 8.27 -11.17 -10.33
C GLN A 18 7.05 -10.41 -9.79
N LEU A 19 7.19 -9.11 -9.53
CA LEU A 19 6.10 -8.24 -9.08
C LEU A 19 5.12 -7.97 -10.23
N SER A 20 5.61 -7.66 -11.43
CA SER A 20 4.75 -7.38 -12.61
C SER A 20 3.97 -8.60 -13.10
N SER A 21 4.50 -9.80 -12.89
CA SER A 21 3.80 -11.06 -13.20
C SER A 21 2.88 -11.55 -12.08
N GLY A 22 2.83 -10.87 -10.94
CA GLY A 22 2.06 -11.29 -9.77
C GLY A 22 2.60 -12.52 -9.04
N LYS A 23 3.80 -13.02 -9.42
CA LYS A 23 4.45 -14.15 -8.75
C LYS A 23 4.93 -13.79 -7.35
N LYS A 24 5.22 -12.52 -7.11
CA LYS A 24 5.57 -11.94 -5.82
C LYS A 24 4.75 -10.70 -5.54
N LEU A 25 4.50 -10.46 -4.26
CA LEU A 25 3.74 -9.32 -3.76
C LEU A 25 4.62 -8.42 -2.90
N ALA A 26 4.26 -7.15 -2.86
CA ALA A 26 4.94 -6.14 -2.05
C ALA A 26 3.99 -5.47 -1.06
N SER A 27 4.49 -5.16 0.14
CA SER A 27 3.81 -4.29 1.10
C SER A 27 4.43 -2.91 1.10
N TYR A 28 3.58 -1.88 1.19
CA TYR A 28 4.00 -0.48 1.22
C TYR A 28 4.08 0.01 2.67
N CYS A 29 5.29 0.31 3.15
CA CYS A 29 5.58 0.58 4.55
C CYS A 29 5.97 2.05 4.77
N LEU A 30 4.97 2.95 4.80
CA LEU A 30 5.14 4.39 5.07
C LEU A 30 4.68 4.75 6.48
N THR A 31 3.41 4.49 6.79
CA THR A 31 2.71 4.90 8.03
C THR A 31 3.36 4.31 9.27
N GLU A 32 3.45 5.10 10.33
CA GLU A 32 3.92 4.72 11.66
C GLU A 32 2.86 5.00 12.72
N PRO A 33 2.92 4.41 13.92
CA PRO A 33 1.97 4.70 14.99
C PRO A 33 1.87 6.20 15.32
N GLY A 34 2.96 6.94 15.22
CA GLY A 34 3.02 8.38 15.50
C GLY A 34 3.06 9.29 14.26
N SER A 35 2.93 8.73 13.04
CA SER A 35 3.07 9.48 11.78
C SER A 35 2.22 8.86 10.69
N GLY A 36 1.02 9.37 10.53
CA GLY A 36 0.07 8.99 9.47
C GLY A 36 -0.02 10.08 8.41
N SER A 37 -0.95 11.03 8.56
CA SER A 37 -1.13 12.14 7.61
C SER A 37 0.12 13.02 7.48
N ASP A 38 0.84 13.24 8.57
CA ASP A 38 2.16 13.88 8.56
C ASP A 38 3.26 12.83 8.36
N SER A 39 3.31 12.25 7.18
CA SER A 39 4.26 11.19 6.84
C SER A 39 5.72 11.66 6.75
N ALA A 40 5.96 12.98 6.65
CA ALA A 40 7.30 13.55 6.72
C ALA A 40 7.93 13.46 8.12
N SER A 41 7.12 13.27 9.16
CA SER A 41 7.54 13.13 10.57
C SER A 41 7.85 11.68 10.99
N LEU A 42 7.94 10.74 10.03
CA LEU A 42 8.30 9.34 10.34
C LEU A 42 9.63 9.24 11.09
N ARG A 43 9.71 8.26 12.00
CA ARG A 43 10.83 8.08 12.94
C ARG A 43 11.64 6.79 12.71
N THR A 44 11.15 5.85 11.92
CA THR A 44 11.95 4.66 11.53
C THR A 44 13.27 5.11 10.96
N THR A 45 14.37 4.63 11.50
CA THR A 45 15.74 5.04 11.13
C THR A 45 16.39 4.00 10.23
N ALA A 46 17.32 4.47 9.38
CA ALA A 46 18.26 3.64 8.61
C ALA A 46 19.65 4.21 8.78
N LYS A 47 20.41 3.69 9.75
CA LYS A 47 21.77 4.14 10.05
C LYS A 47 22.77 3.42 9.15
N LYS A 48 23.72 4.15 8.57
CA LYS A 48 24.79 3.57 7.75
C LYS A 48 25.73 2.69 8.59
N ASP A 49 26.04 1.52 8.04
CA ASP A 49 27.01 0.56 8.56
C ASP A 49 27.84 0.02 7.38
N GLY A 50 28.88 0.72 7.00
CA GLY A 50 29.70 0.42 5.82
C GLY A 50 28.88 0.40 4.52
N ASP A 51 28.81 -0.75 3.86
CA ASP A 51 27.99 -0.98 2.66
C ASP A 51 26.54 -1.42 2.97
N ASN A 52 26.14 -1.30 4.23
CA ASN A 52 24.80 -1.64 4.70
C ASN A 52 24.11 -0.46 5.39
N PHE A 53 22.85 -0.66 5.70
CA PHE A 53 22.05 0.13 6.63
C PHE A 53 21.49 -0.77 7.70
N ILE A 54 21.40 -0.26 8.92
CA ILE A 54 20.71 -0.89 10.04
C ILE A 54 19.39 -0.15 10.25
N LEU A 55 18.28 -0.88 10.07
CA LEU A 55 16.91 -0.33 10.17
C LEU A 55 16.34 -0.62 11.54
N ASN A 56 15.79 0.42 12.18
CA ASN A 56 15.11 0.34 13.48
C ASN A 56 13.85 1.20 13.48
N GLY A 57 12.74 0.65 13.99
CA GLY A 57 11.47 1.36 14.12
C GLY A 57 10.26 0.47 13.96
N SER A 58 9.09 1.07 13.68
CA SER A 58 7.85 0.32 13.47
C SER A 58 6.98 1.00 12.43
N LYS A 59 6.26 0.18 11.66
CA LYS A 59 5.27 0.61 10.66
C LYS A 59 3.90 0.09 11.04
N ALA A 60 2.86 0.92 10.89
CA ALA A 60 1.50 0.61 11.27
C ALA A 60 0.58 0.50 10.07
N PHE A 61 -0.47 -0.30 10.20
CA PHE A 61 -1.50 -0.49 9.16
C PHE A 61 -0.96 -0.95 7.81
N ILE A 62 0.04 -1.83 7.83
CA ILE A 62 0.70 -2.29 6.60
C ILE A 62 -0.10 -3.41 5.97
N SER A 63 -0.73 -3.11 4.84
CA SER A 63 -1.50 -4.08 4.05
C SER A 63 -0.58 -5.12 3.41
N GLY A 64 -1.00 -6.39 3.46
CA GLY A 64 -0.24 -7.53 2.95
C GLY A 64 0.88 -8.01 3.88
N SER A 65 1.22 -7.26 4.94
CA SER A 65 2.34 -7.59 5.82
C SER A 65 2.21 -8.98 6.46
N GLY A 66 3.31 -9.73 6.41
CA GLY A 66 3.39 -11.13 6.83
C GLY A 66 2.87 -12.14 5.79
N ALA A 67 2.41 -11.67 4.61
CA ALA A 67 1.99 -12.51 3.48
C ALA A 67 2.63 -12.06 2.15
N THR A 68 3.39 -10.97 2.13
CA THR A 68 4.09 -10.47 0.96
C THR A 68 5.58 -10.83 0.99
N ASP A 69 6.21 -10.84 -0.18
CA ASP A 69 7.61 -11.26 -0.36
C ASP A 69 8.61 -10.15 -0.11
N CYS A 70 8.19 -8.90 -0.24
CA CYS A 70 9.06 -7.75 -0.03
C CYS A 70 8.32 -6.54 0.55
N LEU A 71 9.10 -5.65 1.16
CA LEU A 71 8.62 -4.40 1.74
C LEU A 71 9.23 -3.22 0.99
N VAL A 72 8.39 -2.30 0.51
CA VAL A 72 8.78 -0.96 0.05
C VAL A 72 8.75 -0.05 1.27
N LEU A 73 9.90 0.15 1.89
CA LEU A 73 10.02 0.73 3.23
C LEU A 73 10.63 2.14 3.16
N MET A 74 9.96 3.11 3.78
CA MET A 74 10.47 4.46 3.99
C MET A 74 11.12 4.55 5.36
N ALA A 75 12.39 5.00 5.39
CA ALA A 75 13.14 5.16 6.64
C ALA A 75 14.02 6.42 6.58
N ARG A 76 14.33 6.95 7.73
CA ARG A 76 15.14 8.16 7.87
C ARG A 76 16.62 7.84 7.83
N THR A 77 17.32 8.39 6.83
CA THR A 77 18.77 8.30 6.66
C THR A 77 19.50 9.60 6.99
N GLY A 78 18.79 10.71 7.04
CA GLY A 78 19.32 12.06 7.30
C GLY A 78 18.49 12.80 8.34
N ASP A 79 18.60 14.13 8.31
CA ASP A 79 17.95 15.04 9.25
C ASP A 79 16.41 15.00 9.19
N SER A 80 15.76 15.82 10.01
CA SER A 80 14.31 15.97 10.05
C SER A 80 13.73 16.45 8.72
N GLY A 81 12.44 16.16 8.49
CA GLY A 81 11.71 16.58 7.30
C GLY A 81 11.81 15.59 6.13
N ALA A 82 11.22 15.96 5.02
CA ALA A 82 11.03 15.09 3.85
C ALA A 82 12.34 14.65 3.17
N LYS A 83 13.34 15.55 3.16
CA LYS A 83 14.64 15.28 2.52
C LYS A 83 15.53 14.28 3.30
N GLY A 84 15.21 14.01 4.56
CA GLY A 84 15.90 13.02 5.37
C GLY A 84 15.40 11.59 5.17
N ILE A 85 14.37 11.37 4.33
CA ILE A 85 13.72 10.09 4.15
C ILE A 85 14.23 9.40 2.88
N SER A 86 14.59 8.13 3.00
CA SER A 86 15.00 7.25 1.90
C SER A 86 14.05 6.09 1.73
N CYS A 87 14.00 5.51 0.53
CA CYS A 87 13.18 4.36 0.19
C CYS A 87 14.04 3.13 0.01
N PHE A 88 13.63 2.01 0.60
CA PHE A 88 14.29 0.71 0.51
C PHE A 88 13.32 -0.34 0.00
N LEU A 89 13.78 -1.23 -0.88
CA LEU A 89 13.07 -2.45 -1.27
C LEU A 89 13.79 -3.64 -0.67
N ILE A 90 13.19 -4.25 0.35
CA ILE A 90 13.82 -5.29 1.15
C ILE A 90 13.00 -6.59 1.12
N PRO A 91 13.64 -7.78 1.20
CA PRO A 91 12.92 -9.02 1.47
C PRO A 91 12.10 -8.92 2.76
N ALA A 92 10.92 -9.55 2.78
CA ALA A 92 10.02 -9.49 3.95
C ALA A 92 10.41 -10.46 5.07
N ASP A 93 11.35 -11.36 4.80
CA ASP A 93 11.83 -12.44 5.69
C ASP A 93 13.20 -12.16 6.31
N LEU A 94 13.69 -10.92 6.26
CA LEU A 94 14.97 -10.58 6.88
C LEU A 94 14.91 -10.73 8.40
N PRO A 95 16.00 -11.21 9.02
CA PRO A 95 16.13 -11.24 10.49
C PRO A 95 15.89 -9.86 11.10
N GLY A 96 15.14 -9.83 12.22
CA GLY A 96 14.78 -8.60 12.92
C GLY A 96 13.49 -7.96 12.42
N ILE A 97 12.82 -8.53 11.41
CA ILE A 97 11.47 -8.12 11.00
C ILE A 97 10.45 -9.00 11.73
N GLU A 98 9.53 -8.37 12.45
CA GLU A 98 8.43 -9.04 13.15
C GLU A 98 7.09 -8.46 12.72
N TYR A 99 6.09 -9.34 12.61
CA TYR A 99 4.72 -8.96 12.20
C TYR A 99 3.75 -9.13 13.38
N GLY A 100 3.04 -8.07 13.70
CA GLY A 100 2.01 -8.06 14.71
C GLY A 100 0.77 -8.87 14.34
N LYS A 101 -0.25 -8.83 15.19
CA LYS A 101 -1.56 -9.44 14.93
C LYS A 101 -2.27 -8.70 13.78
N ASN A 102 -3.18 -9.40 13.10
CA ASN A 102 -4.07 -8.76 12.13
C ASN A 102 -4.97 -7.71 12.81
N GLU A 103 -5.08 -6.55 12.16
CA GLU A 103 -6.04 -5.53 12.56
C GLU A 103 -7.49 -6.02 12.36
N PRO A 104 -8.40 -5.76 13.32
CA PRO A 104 -9.82 -6.04 13.16
C PRO A 104 -10.44 -5.03 12.20
N LYS A 105 -10.62 -5.42 10.93
CA LYS A 105 -11.13 -4.54 9.87
C LYS A 105 -12.62 -4.76 9.63
N MET A 106 -13.33 -3.68 9.26
CA MET A 106 -14.74 -3.74 8.84
C MET A 106 -14.89 -4.51 7.52
N GLY A 107 -14.01 -4.29 6.55
CA GLY A 107 -13.99 -4.94 5.24
C GLY A 107 -12.59 -5.34 4.80
N TRP A 108 -12.46 -5.90 3.59
CA TRP A 108 -11.19 -6.37 2.98
C TRP A 108 -10.44 -7.35 3.90
N LYS A 109 -11.17 -8.24 4.56
CA LYS A 109 -10.64 -9.17 5.58
C LYS A 109 -9.75 -10.27 4.99
N ASN A 110 -9.83 -10.49 3.69
CA ASN A 110 -8.96 -11.41 2.94
C ASN A 110 -7.51 -10.93 2.81
N GLN A 111 -7.25 -9.62 3.02
CA GLN A 111 -5.90 -9.06 3.01
C GLN A 111 -5.44 -8.80 4.45
N PRO A 112 -4.35 -9.40 4.94
CA PRO A 112 -3.82 -9.09 6.26
C PRO A 112 -3.36 -7.63 6.32
N THR A 113 -3.54 -7.01 7.47
CA THR A 113 -3.04 -5.67 7.77
C THR A 113 -2.45 -5.72 9.16
N ARG A 114 -1.16 -5.41 9.32
CA ARG A 114 -0.43 -5.60 10.58
C ARG A 114 0.53 -4.47 10.85
N LEU A 115 0.95 -4.38 12.10
CA LEU A 115 2.15 -3.65 12.49
C LEU A 115 3.38 -4.44 12.02
N VAL A 116 4.42 -3.74 11.57
CA VAL A 116 5.73 -4.31 11.22
C VAL A 116 6.77 -3.68 12.14
N SER A 117 7.42 -4.47 12.97
CA SER A 117 8.52 -4.04 13.82
C SER A 117 9.86 -4.36 13.18
N LEU A 118 10.81 -3.45 13.32
CA LEU A 118 12.16 -3.54 12.78
C LEU A 118 13.16 -3.38 13.92
N SER A 119 13.94 -4.41 14.19
CA SER A 119 14.96 -4.43 15.24
C SER A 119 16.30 -4.85 14.63
N ASP A 120 17.19 -3.89 14.47
CA ASP A 120 18.54 -4.04 13.90
C ASP A 120 18.55 -4.79 12.54
N VAL A 121 17.57 -4.52 11.69
CA VAL A 121 17.44 -5.17 10.38
C VAL A 121 18.57 -4.69 9.47
N LYS A 122 19.49 -5.58 9.14
CA LYS A 122 20.64 -5.30 8.27
C LYS A 122 20.25 -5.43 6.80
N VAL A 123 20.35 -4.33 6.04
CA VAL A 123 20.03 -4.29 4.61
C VAL A 123 21.21 -3.74 3.81
N SER A 124 21.49 -4.34 2.67
CA SER A 124 22.55 -3.85 1.78
C SER A 124 22.17 -2.50 1.17
N LYS A 125 23.14 -1.63 0.96
CA LYS A 125 23.01 -0.38 0.19
C LYS A 125 22.43 -0.61 -1.22
N LYS A 126 22.55 -1.81 -1.76
CA LYS A 126 21.91 -2.21 -3.03
C LYS A 126 20.38 -2.23 -2.98
N ASN A 127 19.79 -2.27 -1.80
CA ASN A 127 18.34 -2.23 -1.58
C ASN A 127 17.75 -0.80 -1.57
N LEU A 128 18.59 0.22 -1.63
CA LEU A 128 18.16 1.61 -1.72
C LEU A 128 17.55 1.89 -3.09
N VAL A 129 16.31 2.37 -3.09
CA VAL A 129 15.57 2.78 -4.29
C VAL A 129 15.83 4.26 -4.57
N GLY A 130 16.44 4.56 -5.70
CA GLY A 130 16.82 5.92 -6.06
C GLY A 130 18.07 6.41 -5.28
N GLU A 131 17.98 7.61 -4.75
CA GLU A 131 19.03 8.26 -3.94
C GLU A 131 18.57 8.44 -2.50
N GLU A 132 19.54 8.54 -1.60
CA GLU A 132 19.27 8.96 -0.23
C GLU A 132 18.57 10.32 -0.22
N GLY A 133 17.56 10.46 0.65
CA GLY A 133 16.75 11.68 0.74
C GLY A 133 15.60 11.78 -0.27
N ASN A 134 15.50 10.89 -1.24
CA ASN A 134 14.43 10.90 -2.25
C ASN A 134 13.21 10.03 -1.87
N GLY A 135 13.24 9.36 -0.73
CA GLY A 135 12.20 8.43 -0.31
C GLY A 135 10.82 9.07 -0.17
N PHE A 136 10.74 10.26 0.37
CA PHE A 136 9.46 10.97 0.49
C PHE A 136 8.82 11.29 -0.87
N LYS A 137 9.62 11.74 -1.84
CA LYS A 137 9.13 11.98 -3.21
C LYS A 137 8.62 10.70 -3.85
N ILE A 138 9.34 9.59 -3.71
CA ILE A 138 8.93 8.27 -4.20
C ILE A 138 7.62 7.84 -3.53
N ALA A 139 7.50 8.06 -2.21
CA ALA A 139 6.29 7.75 -1.47
C ALA A 139 5.07 8.52 -2.00
N MET A 140 5.18 9.81 -2.20
CA MET A 140 4.06 10.63 -2.70
C MET A 140 3.64 10.21 -4.12
N GLN A 141 4.59 9.93 -5.01
CA GLN A 141 4.28 9.42 -6.35
C GLN A 141 3.53 8.08 -6.31
N GLY A 142 3.87 7.19 -5.39
CA GLY A 142 3.13 5.94 -5.17
C GLY A 142 1.71 6.17 -4.68
N LEU A 143 1.50 7.12 -3.78
CA LEU A 143 0.17 7.47 -3.25
C LEU A 143 -0.73 8.12 -4.30
N ASP A 144 -0.21 8.91 -5.22
CA ASP A 144 -1.00 9.52 -6.31
C ASP A 144 -1.65 8.43 -7.18
N GLY A 145 -0.89 7.41 -7.57
CA GLY A 145 -1.44 6.23 -8.27
C GLY A 145 -2.43 5.44 -7.40
N GLY A 146 -2.13 5.27 -6.12
CA GLY A 146 -3.00 4.59 -5.16
C GLY A 146 -4.38 5.22 -5.01
N ARG A 147 -4.48 6.54 -5.01
CA ARG A 147 -5.77 7.27 -4.95
C ARG A 147 -6.67 6.93 -6.13
N ILE A 148 -6.14 6.90 -7.34
CA ILE A 148 -6.87 6.53 -8.56
C ILE A 148 -7.36 5.09 -8.48
N ASN A 149 -6.51 4.17 -8.04
CA ASN A 149 -6.86 2.76 -7.90
C ASN A 149 -8.03 2.54 -6.93
N ILE A 150 -8.00 3.20 -5.76
CA ILE A 150 -9.08 3.08 -4.77
C ILE A 150 -10.37 3.74 -5.26
N ALA A 151 -10.30 4.87 -5.94
CA ALA A 151 -11.45 5.50 -6.58
C ALA A 151 -12.09 4.55 -7.60
N THR A 152 -11.29 3.89 -8.43
CA THR A 152 -11.76 2.90 -9.41
C THR A 152 -12.45 1.71 -8.75
N CYS A 153 -11.93 1.20 -7.62
CA CYS A 153 -12.57 0.15 -6.85
C CYS A 153 -13.96 0.57 -6.35
N SER A 154 -14.09 1.82 -5.88
CA SER A 154 -15.37 2.37 -5.41
C SER A 154 -16.39 2.47 -6.54
N ILE A 155 -15.97 2.94 -7.72
CA ILE A 155 -16.82 3.02 -8.93
C ILE A 155 -17.27 1.62 -9.36
N GLY A 156 -16.37 0.64 -9.41
CA GLY A 156 -16.70 -0.73 -9.78
C GLY A 156 -17.71 -1.38 -8.81
N THR A 157 -17.58 -1.12 -7.51
CA THR A 157 -18.54 -1.58 -6.50
C THR A 157 -19.90 -0.93 -6.67
N ALA A 158 -19.94 0.38 -6.94
CA ALA A 158 -21.18 1.11 -7.18
C ALA A 158 -21.89 0.61 -8.45
N GLN A 159 -21.15 0.39 -9.53
CA GLN A 159 -21.66 -0.15 -10.78
C GLN A 159 -22.31 -1.54 -10.57
N SER A 160 -21.59 -2.45 -9.92
CA SER A 160 -22.09 -3.79 -9.62
C SER A 160 -23.36 -3.75 -8.77
N ALA A 161 -23.40 -2.90 -7.74
CA ALA A 161 -24.59 -2.75 -6.89
C ALA A 161 -25.79 -2.20 -7.67
N LEU A 162 -25.56 -1.26 -8.58
CA LEU A 162 -26.61 -0.71 -9.45
C LEU A 162 -27.20 -1.77 -10.38
N GLU A 163 -26.33 -2.54 -11.05
CA GLU A 163 -26.74 -3.62 -11.97
C GLU A 163 -27.56 -4.70 -11.24
N GLU A 164 -27.13 -5.13 -10.07
CA GLU A 164 -27.87 -6.11 -9.25
C GLU A 164 -29.21 -5.54 -8.76
N ALA A 165 -29.25 -4.27 -8.36
CA ALA A 165 -30.50 -3.61 -7.97
C ALA A 165 -31.49 -3.54 -9.13
N GLN A 166 -31.04 -3.13 -10.32
CA GLN A 166 -31.87 -3.07 -11.54
C GLN A 166 -32.44 -4.45 -11.90
N LYS A 167 -31.59 -5.50 -11.87
CA LYS A 167 -32.00 -6.87 -12.12
C LYS A 167 -33.06 -7.34 -11.13
N TYR A 168 -32.84 -7.12 -9.84
CA TYR A 168 -33.78 -7.49 -8.79
C TYR A 168 -35.10 -6.77 -8.92
N MET A 169 -35.11 -5.45 -9.19
CA MET A 169 -36.34 -4.65 -9.35
C MET A 169 -37.20 -5.13 -10.50
N ASN A 170 -36.64 -5.69 -11.56
CA ASN A 170 -37.36 -6.25 -12.69
C ASN A 170 -37.89 -7.68 -12.47
N GLN A 171 -37.50 -8.31 -11.37
CA GLN A 171 -37.90 -9.67 -11.00
C GLN A 171 -38.91 -9.67 -9.84
N ARG A 172 -38.67 -8.79 -8.84
CA ARG A 172 -39.52 -8.74 -7.63
C ARG A 172 -40.85 -8.06 -7.89
N GLU A 173 -41.90 -8.72 -7.49
CA GLU A 173 -43.29 -8.19 -7.55
C GLU A 173 -43.83 -7.93 -6.15
N GLN A 174 -44.54 -6.82 -6.00
CA GLN A 174 -45.35 -6.46 -4.83
C GLN A 174 -46.54 -5.61 -5.30
N PHE A 175 -47.70 -5.76 -4.63
CA PHE A 175 -48.94 -5.09 -4.97
C PHE A 175 -49.40 -5.33 -6.43
N GLY A 176 -49.12 -6.54 -6.95
CA GLY A 176 -49.54 -6.97 -8.29
C GLY A 176 -48.71 -6.42 -9.45
N LYS A 177 -47.54 -5.81 -9.20
CA LYS A 177 -46.63 -5.30 -10.23
C LYS A 177 -45.16 -5.37 -9.80
N LYS A 178 -44.26 -5.25 -10.76
CA LYS A 178 -42.82 -5.20 -10.50
C LYS A 178 -42.46 -3.96 -9.69
N ILE A 179 -41.51 -4.09 -8.78
CA ILE A 179 -41.07 -2.95 -7.99
C ILE A 179 -40.37 -1.86 -8.82
N SER A 180 -39.87 -2.19 -10.01
CA SER A 180 -39.38 -1.22 -11.00
C SER A 180 -40.42 -0.25 -11.54
N GLU A 181 -41.72 -0.58 -11.39
CA GLU A 181 -42.82 0.28 -11.84
C GLU A 181 -43.21 1.34 -10.79
N PHE A 182 -42.65 1.32 -9.60
CA PHE A 182 -42.89 2.33 -8.58
C PHE A 182 -41.97 3.54 -8.77
N GLN A 183 -42.53 4.72 -8.87
CA GLN A 183 -41.82 5.98 -9.09
C GLN A 183 -40.69 6.22 -8.05
N ALA A 184 -40.93 5.86 -6.79
CA ALA A 184 -39.92 6.01 -5.73
C ALA A 184 -38.62 5.25 -6.06
N MET A 185 -38.68 4.09 -6.72
CA MET A 185 -37.50 3.32 -7.14
C MET A 185 -36.89 3.92 -8.41
N GLN A 186 -37.73 4.32 -9.38
CA GLN A 186 -37.27 4.97 -10.62
C GLN A 186 -36.50 6.25 -10.33
N PHE A 187 -36.98 7.08 -9.41
CA PHE A 187 -36.30 8.34 -9.06
C PHE A 187 -34.95 8.11 -8.37
N LYS A 188 -34.84 7.08 -7.51
CA LYS A 188 -33.54 6.73 -6.92
C LYS A 188 -32.51 6.33 -7.97
N LEU A 189 -32.91 5.52 -8.96
CA LEU A 189 -32.00 5.12 -10.05
C LEU A 189 -31.64 6.30 -10.96
N SER A 190 -32.57 7.20 -11.23
CA SER A 190 -32.31 8.42 -12.00
C SER A 190 -31.27 9.32 -11.32
N LEU A 191 -31.39 9.50 -10.00
CA LEU A 191 -30.44 10.31 -9.22
C LEU A 191 -29.00 9.76 -9.22
N ILE A 192 -28.83 8.44 -9.27
CA ILE A 192 -27.51 7.81 -9.31
C ILE A 192 -26.76 8.17 -10.61
N HIS A 193 -27.48 8.34 -11.72
CA HIS A 193 -26.88 8.70 -13.02
C HIS A 193 -26.49 10.18 -13.13
N ILE A 194 -27.10 11.04 -12.31
CA ILE A 194 -26.80 12.45 -12.29
C ILE A 194 -25.56 12.75 -11.42
#